data_9ab16338a944b719d151c953396231df
#
_entry.id   9ab16338a944b719d151c953396231df
#
_cell.length_a   1.000
_cell.length_b   1.000
_cell.length_c   1.000
_cell.angle_alpha   90.00
_cell.angle_beta   90.00
_cell.angle_gamma   90.00
#
_symmetry.space_group_name_H-M   'P 1'
#
loop_
_entity.id
_entity.type
_entity.pdbx_description
1 polymer ?
#
loop_
_entity_poly.entity_id
_entity_poly.type
_entity_poly.pdbx_seq_one_letter_code
_entity_poly.pdbx_strand_id
1 'polypeptide(L)'
;DQLLNLINELNFNKIHLVGFSLGALIARHFSAKHNDRLKSLIIHGSIYKRTEEQKRVVQNRFEVAKANKPVSKHSAIRRWLSEDFIKKNPDIYNEIYKILEKNKPANFLKCYEIFINYIDDDNMLKKINTNTLITTGENDVGSTPEMSKNLSKAIQASKFVEIKRGKHLCSIECANDVNIVFKEFIDKNN
;
A
#
# COMPACT_ATOMS: atom_id res chain seq x y z
N ASP A 1 18.05 2.88 0.38
CA ASP A 1 19.19 3.16 -0.52
C ASP A 1 18.95 2.71 -1.96
N GLN A 2 18.34 1.52 -2.24
CA GLN A 2 18.07 1.05 -3.63
C GLN A 2 17.25 2.05 -4.47
N LEU A 3 16.18 2.62 -3.91
CA LEU A 3 15.36 3.60 -4.63
C LEU A 3 16.14 4.88 -4.93
N LEU A 4 16.95 5.37 -3.98
CA LEU A 4 17.79 6.54 -4.20
C LEU A 4 18.85 6.29 -5.29
N ASN A 5 19.48 5.12 -5.27
CA ASN A 5 20.45 4.73 -6.29
C ASN A 5 19.78 4.69 -7.68
N LEU A 6 18.59 4.08 -7.80
CA LEU A 6 17.84 4.05 -9.05
C LEU A 6 17.50 5.46 -9.58
N ILE A 7 17.06 6.37 -8.70
CA ILE A 7 16.77 7.77 -9.05
C ILE A 7 18.04 8.46 -9.59
N ASN A 8 19.18 8.20 -8.96
CA ASN A 8 20.47 8.76 -9.36
C ASN A 8 20.96 8.17 -10.69
N GLU A 9 20.88 6.85 -10.87
CA GLU A 9 21.25 6.17 -12.13
C GLU A 9 20.42 6.65 -13.31
N LEU A 10 19.13 6.94 -13.09
CA LEU A 10 18.22 7.50 -14.09
C LEU A 10 18.38 9.01 -14.28
N ASN A 11 19.28 9.67 -13.54
CA ASN A 11 19.54 11.11 -13.59
C ASN A 11 18.30 11.98 -13.31
N PHE A 12 17.35 11.48 -12.52
CA PHE A 12 16.21 12.28 -12.09
C PHE A 12 16.57 13.15 -10.89
N ASN A 13 16.30 14.45 -10.98
CA ASN A 13 16.43 15.36 -9.83
C ASN A 13 15.31 15.09 -8.82
N LYS A 14 14.06 15.15 -9.26
CA LYS A 14 12.87 14.88 -8.45
C LYS A 14 11.88 13.98 -9.18
N ILE A 15 11.17 13.14 -8.43
CA ILE A 15 10.15 12.21 -8.93
C ILE A 15 8.82 12.39 -8.22
N HIS A 16 7.74 11.91 -8.83
CA HIS A 16 6.51 11.56 -8.12
C HIS A 16 6.64 10.13 -7.64
N LEU A 17 6.50 9.90 -6.35
CA LEU A 17 6.63 8.56 -5.75
C LEU A 17 5.26 8.02 -5.38
N VAL A 18 4.93 6.83 -5.87
CA VAL A 18 3.73 6.09 -5.48
C VAL A 18 4.13 4.84 -4.72
N GLY A 19 3.66 4.70 -3.50
CA GLY A 19 3.83 3.49 -2.70
C GLY A 19 2.48 2.81 -2.45
N PHE A 20 2.40 1.49 -2.77
CA PHE A 20 1.21 0.69 -2.50
C PHE A 20 1.49 -0.38 -1.45
N SER A 21 0.59 -0.54 -0.48
CA SER A 21 0.63 -1.58 0.55
C SER A 21 1.98 -1.60 1.29
N LEU A 22 2.79 -2.66 1.21
CA LEU A 22 4.14 -2.70 1.75
C LEU A 22 5.04 -1.61 1.12
N GLY A 23 4.88 -1.33 -0.17
CA GLY A 23 5.56 -0.24 -0.86
C GLY A 23 5.20 1.15 -0.29
N ALA A 24 4.01 1.31 0.29
CA ALA A 24 3.61 2.54 0.97
C ALA A 24 4.43 2.78 2.25
N LEU A 25 4.77 1.73 2.99
CA LEU A 25 5.66 1.83 4.16
C LEU A 25 7.07 2.25 3.74
N ILE A 26 7.58 1.67 2.65
CA ILE A 26 8.89 2.03 2.08
C ILE A 26 8.88 3.49 1.60
N ALA A 27 7.82 3.91 0.89
CA ALA A 27 7.68 5.27 0.40
C ALA A 27 7.65 6.32 1.53
N ARG A 28 6.98 6.01 2.65
CA ARG A 28 6.97 6.85 3.86
C ARG A 28 8.37 7.05 4.42
N HIS A 29 9.13 5.96 4.58
CA HIS A 29 10.52 6.02 5.08
C HIS A 29 11.45 6.77 4.13
N PHE A 30 11.30 6.53 2.81
CA PHE A 30 12.07 7.25 1.80
C PHE A 30 11.77 8.75 1.85
N SER A 31 10.49 9.12 1.87
CA SER A 31 10.07 10.52 1.87
C SER A 31 10.55 11.29 3.11
N ALA A 32 10.51 10.65 4.29
CA ALA A 32 11.00 11.28 5.52
C ALA A 32 12.51 11.60 5.51
N LYS A 33 13.30 10.88 4.67
CA LYS A 33 14.75 11.06 4.55
C LYS A 33 15.14 11.89 3.32
N HIS A 34 14.32 11.88 2.28
CA HIS A 34 14.68 12.38 0.94
C HIS A 34 13.53 13.23 0.35
N ASN A 35 12.94 14.16 1.14
CA ASN A 35 11.90 15.08 0.66
C ASN A 35 12.37 15.91 -0.55
N ASP A 36 13.65 16.27 -0.57
CA ASP A 36 14.31 17.03 -1.64
C ASP A 36 14.31 16.31 -2.99
N ARG A 37 14.15 15.00 -3.00
CA ARG A 37 14.09 14.16 -4.20
C ARG A 37 12.66 13.90 -4.72
N LEU A 38 11.65 14.49 -4.09
CA LEU A 38 10.25 14.28 -4.43
C LEU A 38 9.57 15.56 -4.92
N LYS A 39 8.78 15.44 -5.99
CA LYS A 39 7.76 16.42 -6.39
C LYS A 39 6.47 16.19 -5.60
N SER A 40 6.04 14.94 -5.47
CA SER A 40 4.89 14.54 -4.66
C SER A 40 4.99 13.08 -4.21
N LEU A 41 4.19 12.74 -3.20
CA LEU A 41 4.08 11.41 -2.64
C LEU A 41 2.63 10.92 -2.70
N ILE A 42 2.40 9.69 -3.17
CA ILE A 42 1.11 9.01 -3.07
C ILE A 42 1.29 7.76 -2.20
N ILE A 43 0.54 7.68 -1.11
CA ILE A 43 0.47 6.55 -0.18
C ILE A 43 -0.86 5.85 -0.42
N HIS A 44 -0.82 4.66 -1.02
CA HIS A 44 -2.01 3.92 -1.41
C HIS A 44 -2.14 2.61 -0.62
N GLY A 45 -3.28 2.40 0.05
CA GLY A 45 -3.55 1.17 0.80
C GLY A 45 -2.54 0.89 1.92
N SER A 46 -2.17 1.92 2.73
CA SER A 46 -1.19 1.79 3.81
C SER A 46 -1.85 1.52 5.15
N ILE A 47 -1.24 0.64 5.93
CA ILE A 47 -1.59 0.49 7.35
C ILE A 47 -1.11 1.70 8.16
N TYR A 48 -1.79 1.97 9.27
CA TYR A 48 -1.34 2.92 10.28
C TYR A 48 -2.00 2.60 11.63
N LYS A 49 -1.19 2.48 12.67
CA LYS A 49 -1.61 2.23 14.07
C LYS A 49 -2.67 1.14 14.20
N ARG A 50 -2.30 -0.08 13.83
CA ARG A 50 -3.17 -1.26 14.00
C ARG A 50 -3.62 -1.40 15.45
N THR A 51 -4.88 -1.73 15.66
CA THR A 51 -5.39 -2.17 16.97
C THR A 51 -4.76 -3.51 17.36
N GLU A 52 -4.83 -3.89 18.64
CA GLU A 52 -4.31 -5.17 19.12
C GLU A 52 -5.02 -6.34 18.43
N GLU A 53 -6.31 -6.23 18.16
CA GLU A 53 -7.06 -7.23 17.40
C GLU A 53 -6.54 -7.38 15.96
N GLN A 54 -6.31 -6.25 15.25
CA GLN A 54 -5.75 -6.26 13.91
C GLN A 54 -4.34 -6.86 13.88
N LYS A 55 -3.51 -6.55 14.87
CA LYS A 55 -2.18 -7.16 15.03
C LYS A 55 -2.29 -8.68 15.20
N ARG A 56 -3.17 -9.14 16.09
CA ARG A 56 -3.41 -10.56 16.34
C ARG A 56 -3.86 -11.30 15.08
N VAL A 57 -4.79 -10.72 14.31
CA VAL A 57 -5.28 -11.31 13.06
C VAL A 57 -4.14 -11.48 12.05
N VAL A 58 -3.28 -10.47 11.89
CA VAL A 58 -2.15 -10.51 10.96
C VAL A 58 -1.09 -11.49 11.44
N GLN A 59 -0.78 -11.52 12.75
CA GLN A 59 0.15 -12.47 13.36
C GLN A 59 -0.31 -13.93 13.16
N ASN A 60 -1.58 -14.22 13.39
CA ASN A 60 -2.13 -15.57 13.18
C ASN A 60 -1.94 -16.05 11.73
N ARG A 61 -2.15 -15.16 10.75
CA ARG A 61 -1.89 -15.49 9.33
C ARG A 61 -0.41 -15.77 9.07
N PHE A 62 0.49 -15.05 9.71
CA PHE A 62 1.92 -15.28 9.61
C PHE A 62 2.31 -16.64 10.17
N GLU A 63 1.83 -17.00 11.36
CA GLU A 63 2.10 -18.29 11.99
C GLU A 63 1.58 -19.47 11.13
N VAL A 64 0.39 -19.32 10.53
CA VAL A 64 -0.13 -20.31 9.57
C VAL A 64 0.81 -20.47 8.37
N ALA A 65 1.29 -19.36 7.82
CA ALA A 65 2.22 -19.38 6.68
C ALA A 65 3.58 -19.97 7.07
N LYS A 66 4.12 -19.60 8.25
CA LYS A 66 5.38 -20.11 8.80
C LYS A 66 5.35 -21.61 9.08
N ALA A 67 4.21 -22.14 9.51
CA ALA A 67 4.01 -23.56 9.72
C ALA A 67 3.85 -24.37 8.44
N ASN A 68 4.15 -23.80 7.25
CA ASN A 68 3.93 -24.40 5.94
C ASN A 68 2.49 -24.91 5.70
N LYS A 69 1.53 -24.40 6.47
CA LYS A 69 0.12 -24.70 6.22
C LYS A 69 -0.33 -23.94 4.96
N PRO A 70 -1.17 -24.54 4.13
CA PRO A 70 -1.63 -23.88 2.91
C PRO A 70 -2.39 -22.61 3.24
N VAL A 71 -1.78 -21.45 2.93
CA VAL A 71 -2.49 -20.17 2.96
C VAL A 71 -3.35 -20.11 1.71
N SER A 72 -4.65 -20.03 1.88
CA SER A 72 -5.58 -19.97 0.76
C SER A 72 -5.36 -18.71 -0.07
N LYS A 73 -4.83 -18.87 -1.28
CA LYS A 73 -4.68 -17.79 -2.27
C LYS A 73 -6.04 -17.20 -2.64
N HIS A 74 -7.06 -18.06 -2.76
CA HIS A 74 -8.45 -17.63 -2.99
C HIS A 74 -8.94 -16.67 -1.89
N SER A 75 -8.70 -17.02 -0.61
CA SER A 75 -9.04 -16.16 0.51
C SER A 75 -8.31 -14.81 0.48
N ALA A 76 -7.05 -14.80 0.03
CA ALA A 76 -6.29 -13.56 -0.12
C ALA A 76 -6.91 -12.66 -1.20
N ILE A 77 -7.19 -13.20 -2.39
CA ILE A 77 -7.76 -12.46 -3.51
C ILE A 77 -9.14 -11.91 -3.15
N ARG A 78 -9.99 -12.68 -2.47
CA ARG A 78 -11.33 -12.23 -2.01
C ARG A 78 -11.29 -11.12 -0.97
N ARG A 79 -10.19 -10.98 -0.22
CA ARG A 79 -9.98 -9.80 0.63
C ARG A 79 -9.58 -8.58 -0.17
N TRP A 80 -8.93 -8.76 -1.31
CA TRP A 80 -8.36 -7.69 -2.12
C TRP A 80 -9.29 -7.16 -3.21
N LEU A 81 -10.21 -8.00 -3.70
CA LEU A 81 -11.17 -7.69 -4.77
C LEU A 81 -12.59 -8.08 -4.34
N SER A 82 -13.59 -7.38 -4.83
CA SER A 82 -14.99 -7.73 -4.61
C SER A 82 -15.39 -8.98 -5.40
N GLU A 83 -16.40 -9.70 -4.88
CA GLU A 83 -16.95 -10.88 -5.56
C GLU A 83 -17.52 -10.53 -6.94
N ASP A 84 -18.16 -9.37 -7.07
CA ASP A 84 -18.72 -8.89 -8.33
C ASP A 84 -17.62 -8.61 -9.36
N PHE A 85 -16.52 -8.01 -8.94
CA PHE A 85 -15.36 -7.79 -9.82
C PHE A 85 -14.76 -9.13 -10.27
N ILE A 86 -14.55 -10.06 -9.35
CA ILE A 86 -14.00 -11.39 -9.63
C ILE A 86 -14.86 -12.14 -10.65
N LYS A 87 -16.18 -12.13 -10.47
CA LYS A 87 -17.12 -12.78 -11.40
C LYS A 87 -17.08 -12.19 -12.81
N LYS A 88 -16.94 -10.87 -12.91
CA LYS A 88 -16.89 -10.16 -14.20
C LYS A 88 -15.53 -10.24 -14.89
N ASN A 89 -14.46 -10.50 -14.14
CA ASN A 89 -13.08 -10.45 -14.61
C ASN A 89 -12.31 -11.71 -14.19
N PRO A 90 -12.73 -12.91 -14.62
CA PRO A 90 -12.08 -14.17 -14.22
C PRO A 90 -10.61 -14.25 -14.68
N ASP A 91 -10.26 -13.59 -15.78
CA ASP A 91 -8.88 -13.56 -16.28
C ASP A 91 -7.94 -12.81 -15.33
N ILE A 92 -8.36 -11.66 -14.82
CA ILE A 92 -7.60 -10.89 -13.84
C ILE A 92 -7.43 -11.70 -12.55
N TYR A 93 -8.49 -12.36 -12.09
CA TYR A 93 -8.40 -13.27 -10.94
C TYR A 93 -7.37 -14.37 -11.16
N ASN A 94 -7.40 -15.03 -12.32
CA ASN A 94 -6.47 -16.09 -12.66
C ASN A 94 -5.02 -15.60 -12.77
N GLU A 95 -4.80 -14.41 -13.30
CA GLU A 95 -3.46 -13.81 -13.35
C GLU A 95 -2.90 -13.54 -11.96
N ILE A 96 -3.69 -12.93 -11.07
CA ILE A 96 -3.29 -12.70 -9.68
C ILE A 96 -3.01 -14.02 -8.97
N TYR A 97 -3.86 -15.02 -9.19
CA TYR A 97 -3.67 -16.35 -8.62
C TYR A 97 -2.34 -16.98 -9.08
N LYS A 98 -2.03 -16.93 -10.38
CA LYS A 98 -0.76 -17.40 -10.93
C LYS A 98 0.45 -16.67 -10.37
N ILE A 99 0.35 -15.35 -10.16
CA ILE A 99 1.42 -14.56 -9.50
C ILE A 99 1.65 -15.07 -8.08
N LEU A 100 0.57 -15.30 -7.31
CA LEU A 100 0.67 -15.84 -5.97
C LEU A 100 1.23 -17.27 -5.92
N GLU A 101 0.99 -18.07 -6.94
CA GLU A 101 1.57 -19.43 -7.06
C GLU A 101 3.09 -19.41 -7.27
N LYS A 102 3.59 -18.44 -8.02
CA LYS A 102 5.03 -18.29 -8.31
C LYS A 102 5.82 -17.75 -7.11
N ASN A 103 5.16 -17.22 -6.10
CA ASN A 103 5.84 -16.69 -4.92
C ASN A 103 6.58 -17.79 -4.16
N LYS A 104 7.89 -17.60 -3.97
CA LYS A 104 8.69 -18.46 -3.11
C LYS A 104 8.29 -18.23 -1.65
N PRO A 105 7.88 -19.30 -0.90
CA PRO A 105 7.41 -19.15 0.49
C PRO A 105 8.40 -18.40 1.39
N ALA A 106 9.69 -18.66 1.26
CA ALA A 106 10.71 -18.00 2.05
C ALA A 106 10.78 -16.47 1.81
N ASN A 107 10.61 -16.01 0.56
CA ASN A 107 10.60 -14.59 0.24
C ASN A 107 9.31 -13.93 0.75
N PHE A 108 8.18 -14.60 0.61
CA PHE A 108 6.90 -14.13 1.15
C PHE A 108 6.99 -13.95 2.67
N LEU A 109 7.53 -14.93 3.40
CA LEU A 109 7.66 -14.86 4.86
C LEU A 109 8.52 -13.67 5.28
N LYS A 110 9.67 -13.42 4.63
CA LYS A 110 10.54 -12.27 4.94
C LYS A 110 9.80 -10.93 4.76
N CYS A 111 9.08 -10.76 3.64
CA CYS A 111 8.29 -9.56 3.39
C CYS A 111 7.14 -9.41 4.39
N TYR A 112 6.49 -10.52 4.72
CA TYR A 112 5.37 -10.52 5.65
C TYR A 112 5.82 -10.26 7.09
N GLU A 113 7.00 -10.73 7.48
CA GLU A 113 7.62 -10.44 8.78
C GLU A 113 7.88 -8.94 8.95
N ILE A 114 8.41 -8.26 7.92
CA ILE A 114 8.55 -6.79 7.93
C ILE A 114 7.18 -6.13 8.15
N PHE A 115 6.15 -6.60 7.45
CA PHE A 115 4.81 -6.03 7.51
C PHE A 115 4.14 -6.22 8.89
N ILE A 116 4.28 -7.39 9.54
CA ILE A 116 3.68 -7.64 10.85
C ILE A 116 4.39 -6.89 11.97
N ASN A 117 5.72 -6.79 11.89
CA ASN A 117 6.55 -6.14 12.90
C ASN A 117 6.68 -4.62 12.69
N TYR A 118 6.01 -4.08 11.66
CA TYR A 118 6.09 -2.65 11.38
C TYR A 118 5.46 -1.84 12.51
N ILE A 119 6.26 -0.93 13.07
CA ILE A 119 5.84 0.01 14.11
C ILE A 119 5.82 1.41 13.48
N ASP A 120 4.68 2.10 13.64
CA ASP A 120 4.55 3.47 13.18
C ASP A 120 5.37 4.43 14.06
N ASP A 121 6.12 5.29 13.41
CA ASP A 121 6.91 6.36 14.04
C ASP A 121 6.35 7.73 13.62
N ASP A 122 5.60 8.36 14.51
CA ASP A 122 5.02 9.68 14.26
C ASP A 122 6.08 10.77 14.10
N ASN A 123 7.25 10.63 14.73
CA ASN A 123 8.34 11.58 14.55
C ASN A 123 8.96 11.46 13.15
N MET A 124 9.01 10.27 12.61
CA MET A 124 9.40 10.05 11.22
C MET A 124 8.36 10.64 10.26
N LEU A 125 7.06 10.43 10.52
CA LEU A 125 5.97 10.95 9.68
C LEU A 125 5.95 12.49 9.63
N LYS A 126 6.22 13.16 10.74
CA LYS A 126 6.32 14.63 10.81
C LYS A 126 7.45 15.21 9.95
N LYS A 127 8.43 14.41 9.56
CA LYS A 127 9.50 14.82 8.65
C LYS A 127 9.09 14.81 7.17
N ILE A 128 7.92 14.26 6.83
CA ILE A 128 7.41 14.25 5.46
C ILE A 128 6.81 15.62 5.17
N ASN A 129 7.52 16.43 4.41
CA ASN A 129 7.13 17.78 4.00
C ASN A 129 6.64 17.85 2.55
N THR A 130 6.81 16.77 1.80
CA THR A 130 6.35 16.65 0.42
C THR A 130 4.82 16.61 0.38
N ASN A 131 4.21 17.32 -0.58
CA ASN A 131 2.78 17.21 -0.83
C ASN A 131 2.39 15.74 -0.99
N THR A 132 1.48 15.27 -0.14
CA THR A 132 1.14 13.86 -0.01
C THR A 132 -0.34 13.61 -0.23
N LEU A 133 -0.65 12.65 -1.10
CA LEU A 133 -1.98 12.07 -1.25
C LEU A 133 -2.02 10.72 -0.55
N ILE A 134 -3.01 10.52 0.32
CA ILE A 134 -3.25 9.24 0.98
C ILE A 134 -4.58 8.70 0.47
N THR A 135 -4.58 7.46 -0.03
CA THR A 135 -5.77 6.83 -0.59
C THR A 135 -5.91 5.39 -0.12
N THR A 136 -7.14 4.91 -0.03
CA THR A 136 -7.47 3.50 0.19
C THR A 136 -8.87 3.22 -0.34
N GLY A 137 -9.18 1.94 -0.59
CA GLY A 137 -10.53 1.51 -0.93
C GLY A 137 -11.48 1.59 0.27
N GLU A 138 -12.71 2.02 0.04
CA GLU A 138 -13.78 2.11 1.05
C GLU A 138 -13.99 0.80 1.82
N ASN A 139 -13.80 -0.34 1.14
CA ASN A 139 -13.99 -1.69 1.68
C ASN A 139 -12.67 -2.42 1.96
N ASP A 140 -11.56 -1.71 2.06
CA ASP A 140 -10.28 -2.31 2.45
C ASP A 140 -10.28 -2.63 3.95
N VAL A 141 -10.31 -3.92 4.27
CA VAL A 141 -10.31 -4.41 5.66
C VAL A 141 -8.90 -4.55 6.25
N GLY A 142 -7.86 -4.44 5.44
CA GLY A 142 -6.45 -4.57 5.85
C GLY A 142 -5.77 -3.24 6.11
N SER A 143 -6.02 -2.28 5.21
CA SER A 143 -5.55 -0.89 5.28
C SER A 143 -6.77 0.02 5.24
N THR A 144 -7.47 0.10 6.37
CA THR A 144 -8.82 0.67 6.42
C THR A 144 -8.86 2.18 6.11
N PRO A 145 -10.02 2.71 5.67
CA PRO A 145 -10.21 4.15 5.51
C PRO A 145 -9.86 4.94 6.78
N GLU A 146 -10.18 4.40 7.95
CA GLU A 146 -9.85 5.02 9.23
C GLU A 146 -8.34 5.12 9.45
N MET A 147 -7.58 4.06 9.15
CA MET A 147 -6.11 4.10 9.19
C MET A 147 -5.56 5.20 8.27
N SER A 148 -6.06 5.27 7.04
CA SER A 148 -5.64 6.27 6.05
C SER A 148 -5.99 7.69 6.47
N LYS A 149 -7.20 7.90 7.03
CA LYS A 149 -7.63 9.18 7.60
C LYS A 149 -6.77 9.61 8.79
N ASN A 150 -6.39 8.67 9.66
CA ASN A 150 -5.53 8.96 10.80
C ASN A 150 -4.08 9.19 10.36
N LEU A 151 -3.59 8.47 9.35
CA LEU A 151 -2.28 8.72 8.74
C LEU A 151 -2.21 10.13 8.13
N SER A 152 -3.30 10.62 7.51
CA SER A 152 -3.33 11.98 6.94
C SER A 152 -3.27 13.07 8.00
N LYS A 153 -3.70 12.80 9.23
CA LYS A 153 -3.53 13.75 10.34
C LYS A 153 -2.08 13.77 10.87
N ALA A 154 -1.32 12.69 10.68
CA ALA A 154 0.06 12.58 11.13
C ALA A 154 1.08 13.17 10.13
N ILE A 155 0.70 13.35 8.86
CA ILE A 155 1.53 13.96 7.81
C ILE A 155 0.95 15.34 7.47
N GLN A 156 1.65 16.40 7.83
CA GLN A 156 1.13 17.78 7.76
C GLN A 156 0.71 18.19 6.34
N ALA A 157 1.53 17.91 5.34
CA ALA A 157 1.26 18.28 3.93
C ALA A 157 0.45 17.20 3.19
N SER A 158 -0.60 16.66 3.80
CA SER A 158 -1.35 15.56 3.20
C SER A 158 -2.84 15.81 3.06
N LYS A 159 -3.45 15.11 2.10
CA LYS A 159 -4.90 14.96 1.96
C LYS A 159 -5.27 13.49 1.84
N PHE A 160 -6.44 13.13 2.34
CA PHE A 160 -7.02 11.80 2.22
C PHE A 160 -8.14 11.78 1.19
N VAL A 161 -8.16 10.78 0.32
CA VAL A 161 -9.24 10.49 -0.62
C VAL A 161 -9.60 9.01 -0.55
N GLU A 162 -10.85 8.71 -0.26
CA GLU A 162 -11.40 7.36 -0.22
C GLU A 162 -11.89 6.94 -1.61
N ILE A 163 -11.46 5.78 -2.08
CA ILE A 163 -11.89 5.19 -3.35
C ILE A 163 -13.15 4.36 -3.10
N LYS A 164 -14.28 4.89 -3.56
CA LYS A 164 -15.59 4.27 -3.35
C LYS A 164 -15.67 2.86 -3.93
N ARG A 165 -16.36 1.97 -3.22
CA ARG A 165 -16.57 0.55 -3.57
C ARG A 165 -15.33 -0.31 -3.59
N GLY A 166 -14.13 0.26 -3.65
CA GLY A 166 -12.87 -0.46 -3.78
C GLY A 166 -12.48 -1.23 -2.52
N LYS A 167 -11.85 -2.38 -2.71
CA LYS A 167 -11.10 -3.12 -1.68
C LYS A 167 -9.61 -2.79 -1.74
N HIS A 168 -8.74 -3.69 -1.27
CA HIS A 168 -7.30 -3.44 -1.20
C HIS A 168 -6.65 -3.21 -2.58
N LEU A 169 -7.05 -3.98 -3.60
CA LEU A 169 -6.61 -3.79 -4.98
C LEU A 169 -7.54 -2.84 -5.76
N CYS A 170 -8.01 -1.77 -5.13
CA CYS A 170 -8.87 -0.79 -5.81
C CYS A 170 -8.19 -0.11 -7.00
N SER A 171 -6.86 -0.10 -7.07
CA SER A 171 -6.13 0.31 -8.28
C SER A 171 -6.37 -0.59 -9.51
N ILE A 172 -6.88 -1.80 -9.30
CA ILE A 172 -7.33 -2.70 -10.36
C ILE A 172 -8.85 -2.64 -10.48
N GLU A 173 -9.56 -2.81 -9.36
CA GLU A 173 -11.02 -2.92 -9.31
C GLU A 173 -11.74 -1.62 -9.66
N CYS A 174 -11.19 -0.49 -9.25
CA CYS A 174 -11.70 0.86 -9.46
C CYS A 174 -10.66 1.71 -10.24
N ALA A 175 -10.02 1.13 -11.25
CA ALA A 175 -8.87 1.72 -11.94
C ALA A 175 -9.14 3.15 -12.46
N ASN A 176 -10.32 3.40 -13.03
CA ASN A 176 -10.68 4.71 -13.54
C ASN A 176 -10.70 5.77 -12.42
N ASP A 177 -11.34 5.47 -11.28
CA ASP A 177 -11.45 6.39 -10.16
C ASP A 177 -10.07 6.67 -9.54
N VAL A 178 -9.24 5.64 -9.39
CA VAL A 178 -7.86 5.76 -8.89
C VAL A 178 -7.01 6.60 -9.84
N ASN A 179 -7.08 6.33 -11.15
CA ASN A 179 -6.30 7.04 -12.16
C ASN A 179 -6.66 8.53 -12.23
N ILE A 180 -7.95 8.88 -12.12
CA ILE A 180 -8.41 10.27 -12.07
C ILE A 180 -7.78 10.97 -10.85
N VAL A 181 -7.93 10.37 -9.66
CA VAL A 181 -7.42 10.95 -8.41
C VAL A 181 -5.90 11.12 -8.43
N PHE A 182 -5.17 10.11 -8.93
CA PHE A 182 -3.71 10.15 -9.02
C PHE A 182 -3.25 11.18 -10.05
N LYS A 183 -3.86 11.17 -11.25
CA LYS A 183 -3.51 12.13 -12.30
C LYS A 183 -3.71 13.57 -11.87
N GLU A 184 -4.89 13.90 -11.31
CA GLU A 184 -5.17 15.25 -10.81
C GLU A 184 -4.17 15.69 -9.73
N PHE A 185 -3.74 14.76 -8.88
CA PHE A 185 -2.77 15.07 -7.84
C PHE A 185 -1.36 15.29 -8.42
N ILE A 186 -0.93 14.44 -9.34
CA ILE A 186 0.38 14.54 -10.01
C ILE A 186 0.45 15.84 -10.82
N ASP A 187 -0.57 16.14 -11.62
CA ASP A 187 -0.60 17.34 -12.48
C ASP A 187 -0.48 18.65 -11.66
N LYS A 188 -1.07 18.67 -10.45
CA LYS A 188 -0.98 19.83 -9.55
C LYS A 188 0.39 20.01 -8.87
N ASN A 189 1.26 19.01 -8.97
CA ASN A 189 2.57 18.98 -8.32
C ASN A 189 3.75 18.84 -9.31
N ASN A 190 3.49 19.07 -10.59
CA ASN A 190 4.50 19.09 -11.64
C ASN A 190 5.38 20.35 -11.59
#